data_f794ffcdec9bfe0a6792a64edad00fea
#
_entry.id   f794ffcdec9bfe0a6792a64edad00fea
#
_cell.length_a   1.000
_cell.length_b   1.000
_cell.length_c   1.000
_cell.angle_alpha   90.00
_cell.angle_beta   90.00
_cell.angle_gamma   90.00
#
_symmetry.space_group_name_H-M   'P 1'
#
loop_
_entity.id
_entity.type
_entity.pdbx_description
1 polymer ?
#
loop_
_entity_poly.entity_id
_entity_poly.type
_entity_poly.pdbx_seq_one_letter_code
_entity_poly.pdbx_strand_id
1 'polypeptide(L)'
;MLLLLSLVACGAEAQVRTRGIDVSKFQGTINWTKVAKDSTIRFVYIKATEGTSIQDPRYKANVAGARKAGLLVGSYHLYSSKTTAYQQFGNFKKMVKKKEQDLVPVLDIEGHHSGRLYMARVDKLLELMEAEYGVRPMIYTSERVYKTHFAGKKYAKYHFFIANYRRTPSVRYTLWQYTETGHVSGIRGYVDINRFHRKHSLSDIRMPRPKKKKSATEGEK
;
A
#
# COMPACT_ATOMS: atom_id res chain seq x y z
N MET A 1 -9.33 39.35 9.77
CA MET A 1 -9.86 38.22 8.95
C MET A 1 -8.84 37.78 7.89
N LEU A 2 -7.55 37.63 8.27
CA LEU A 2 -6.45 37.27 7.33
C LEU A 2 -5.65 36.02 7.73
N LEU A 3 -6.02 35.32 8.81
CA LEU A 3 -5.23 34.16 9.32
C LEU A 3 -5.70 32.77 8.83
N LEU A 4 -6.84 32.66 8.14
CA LEU A 4 -7.41 31.38 7.72
C LEU A 4 -6.92 30.90 6.34
N LEU A 5 -6.37 31.77 5.48
CA LEU A 5 -5.90 31.40 4.15
C LEU A 5 -4.52 30.73 4.13
N SER A 6 -3.66 30.98 5.13
CA SER A 6 -2.31 30.41 5.18
C SER A 6 -2.26 28.91 5.58
N LEU A 7 -3.24 28.44 6.36
CA LEU A 7 -3.31 27.02 6.80
C LEU A 7 -3.74 26.08 5.69
N VAL A 8 -4.59 26.52 4.74
CA VAL A 8 -5.06 25.69 3.62
C VAL A 8 -3.96 25.51 2.57
N ALA A 9 -3.17 26.55 2.31
CA ALA A 9 -2.05 26.48 1.39
C ALA A 9 -0.93 25.55 1.90
N CYS A 10 -0.61 25.59 3.19
CA CYS A 10 0.39 24.70 3.81
C CYS A 10 -0.01 23.23 3.76
N GLY A 11 -1.30 22.92 3.94
CA GLY A 11 -1.83 21.57 3.82
C GLY A 11 -1.74 21.00 2.40
N ALA A 12 -2.03 21.82 1.38
CA ALA A 12 -1.97 21.43 -0.01
C ALA A 12 -0.53 21.21 -0.51
N GLU A 13 0.41 22.05 -0.12
CA GLU A 13 1.83 21.87 -0.46
C GLU A 13 2.44 20.64 0.22
N ALA A 14 2.12 20.37 1.48
CA ALA A 14 2.58 19.18 2.20
C ALA A 14 2.05 17.90 1.54
N GLN A 15 0.84 17.91 1.00
CA GLN A 15 0.24 16.78 0.30
C GLN A 15 0.92 16.47 -1.03
N VAL A 16 1.27 17.49 -1.80
CA VAL A 16 1.98 17.34 -3.08
C VAL A 16 3.38 16.77 -2.88
N ARG A 17 4.02 17.02 -1.75
CA ARG A 17 5.36 16.55 -1.41
C ARG A 17 5.41 15.16 -0.81
N THR A 18 4.30 14.59 -0.38
CA THR A 18 4.28 13.24 0.22
C THR A 18 4.47 12.17 -0.85
N ARG A 19 5.59 11.47 -0.75
CA ARG A 19 5.94 10.31 -1.58
C ARG A 19 6.00 9.04 -0.76
N GLY A 20 5.84 7.92 -1.43
CA GLY A 20 6.14 6.60 -0.92
C GLY A 20 7.09 5.88 -1.86
N ILE A 21 7.57 4.76 -1.37
CA ILE A 21 8.32 3.79 -2.18
C ILE A 21 7.67 2.42 -2.01
N ASP A 22 7.92 1.51 -2.94
CA ASP A 22 7.66 0.11 -2.68
C ASP A 22 8.91 -0.73 -2.98
N VAL A 23 9.08 -1.78 -2.17
CA VAL A 23 10.32 -2.55 -2.12
C VAL A 23 10.05 -4.05 -1.93
N SER A 24 11.02 -4.84 -2.36
CA SER A 24 11.08 -6.27 -2.17
C SER A 24 12.51 -6.73 -1.89
N LYS A 25 12.77 -8.02 -1.97
CA LYS A 25 14.13 -8.57 -1.92
C LYS A 25 15.08 -7.97 -2.96
N PHE A 26 14.55 -7.45 -4.06
CA PHE A 26 15.35 -6.91 -5.16
C PHE A 26 16.15 -5.66 -4.79
N GLN A 27 15.69 -4.88 -3.81
CA GLN A 27 16.44 -3.73 -3.28
C GLN A 27 17.54 -4.14 -2.28
N GLY A 28 17.68 -5.45 -1.99
CA GLY A 28 18.73 -5.99 -1.11
C GLY A 28 18.64 -5.46 0.32
N THR A 29 19.79 -5.09 0.89
CA THR A 29 19.87 -4.47 2.22
C THR A 29 19.67 -2.96 2.10
N ILE A 30 18.65 -2.44 2.77
CA ILE A 30 18.27 -1.03 2.75
C ILE A 30 18.74 -0.33 4.03
N ASN A 31 19.36 0.84 3.88
CA ASN A 31 19.66 1.73 5.00
C ASN A 31 18.48 2.68 5.25
N TRP A 32 17.53 2.22 6.06
CA TRP A 32 16.30 2.93 6.35
C TRP A 32 16.51 4.30 7.02
N THR A 33 17.57 4.45 7.80
CA THR A 33 17.95 5.74 8.40
C THR A 33 18.32 6.77 7.32
N LYS A 34 18.99 6.33 6.24
CA LYS A 34 19.27 7.21 5.10
C LYS A 34 18.01 7.50 4.29
N VAL A 35 17.14 6.50 4.06
CA VAL A 35 15.84 6.70 3.38
C VAL A 35 15.00 7.76 4.09
N ALA A 36 14.88 7.68 5.41
CA ALA A 36 14.06 8.60 6.21
C ALA A 36 14.61 10.04 6.30
N LYS A 37 15.84 10.30 5.87
CA LYS A 37 16.37 11.67 5.74
C LYS A 37 15.68 12.46 4.64
N ASP A 38 15.14 11.81 3.62
CA ASP A 38 14.25 12.44 2.65
C ASP A 38 12.86 12.62 3.27
N SER A 39 12.60 13.83 3.79
CA SER A 39 11.34 14.17 4.46
C SER A 39 10.11 14.03 3.57
N THR A 40 10.27 13.91 2.26
CA THR A 40 9.17 13.68 1.33
C THR A 40 8.74 12.21 1.30
N ILE A 41 9.63 11.26 1.65
CA ILE A 41 9.31 9.82 1.72
C ILE A 41 8.71 9.54 3.09
N ARG A 42 7.41 9.31 3.14
CA ARG A 42 6.64 9.14 4.39
C ARG A 42 6.16 7.73 4.62
N PHE A 43 6.14 6.90 3.59
CA PHE A 43 5.62 5.54 3.67
C PHE A 43 6.32 4.59 2.71
N VAL A 44 6.19 3.30 3.02
CA VAL A 44 6.68 2.22 2.18
C VAL A 44 5.68 1.08 2.13
N TYR A 45 5.48 0.52 0.94
CA TYR A 45 4.88 -0.79 0.76
C TYR A 45 5.96 -1.84 0.56
N ILE A 46 5.86 -2.96 1.29
CA ILE A 46 6.89 -4.01 1.33
C ILE A 46 6.28 -5.31 0.83
N LYS A 47 6.92 -5.97 -0.15
CA LYS A 47 6.51 -7.30 -0.61
C LYS A 47 6.57 -8.26 0.57
N ALA A 48 5.44 -8.87 0.87
CA ALA A 48 5.38 -9.91 1.90
C ALA A 48 5.41 -11.29 1.27
N THR A 49 4.58 -11.51 0.26
CA THR A 49 4.37 -12.85 -0.32
C THR A 49 3.97 -12.76 -1.78
N GLU A 50 4.09 -13.93 -2.47
CA GLU A 50 3.61 -14.15 -3.81
C GLU A 50 3.01 -15.55 -3.91
N GLY A 51 1.86 -15.68 -4.55
CA GLY A 51 1.19 -16.96 -4.71
C GLY A 51 1.02 -17.70 -3.38
N THR A 52 1.16 -19.01 -3.39
CA THR A 52 0.86 -19.86 -2.22
C THR A 52 2.01 -20.08 -1.26
N SER A 53 3.26 -19.88 -1.70
CA SER A 53 4.45 -20.35 -0.94
C SER A 53 5.60 -19.36 -0.90
N ILE A 54 5.69 -18.43 -1.85
CA ILE A 54 6.79 -17.49 -1.89
C ILE A 54 6.60 -16.45 -0.79
N GLN A 55 7.57 -16.36 0.10
CA GLN A 55 7.69 -15.34 1.15
C GLN A 55 8.94 -14.51 0.89
N ASP A 56 8.82 -13.19 0.90
CA ASP A 56 9.97 -12.33 0.64
C ASP A 56 10.97 -12.45 1.80
N PRO A 57 12.22 -12.88 1.55
CA PRO A 57 13.20 -13.11 2.60
C PRO A 57 13.64 -11.81 3.32
N ARG A 58 13.41 -10.65 2.74
CA ARG A 58 13.73 -9.34 3.33
C ARG A 58 12.54 -8.70 4.05
N TYR A 59 11.35 -9.27 3.96
CA TYR A 59 10.13 -8.68 4.50
C TYR A 59 10.27 -8.25 5.96
N LYS A 60 10.63 -9.17 6.85
CA LYS A 60 10.73 -8.88 8.29
C LYS A 60 11.77 -7.80 8.60
N ALA A 61 12.94 -7.88 7.95
CA ALA A 61 14.01 -6.90 8.13
C ALA A 61 13.59 -5.52 7.61
N ASN A 62 12.91 -5.46 6.47
CA ASN A 62 12.42 -4.21 5.88
C ASN A 62 11.32 -3.58 6.74
N VAL A 63 10.34 -4.37 7.24
CA VAL A 63 9.30 -3.87 8.16
C VAL A 63 9.92 -3.29 9.42
N ALA A 64 10.83 -4.03 10.07
CA ALA A 64 11.48 -3.57 11.30
C ALA A 64 12.31 -2.29 11.06
N GLY A 65 13.12 -2.28 9.99
CA GLY A 65 13.97 -1.15 9.66
C GLY A 65 13.19 0.12 9.29
N ALA A 66 12.17 -0.01 8.45
CA ALA A 66 11.34 1.12 8.03
C ALA A 66 10.57 1.73 9.22
N ARG A 67 9.96 0.90 10.07
CA ARG A 67 9.26 1.36 11.28
C ARG A 67 10.20 2.03 12.27
N LYS A 68 11.40 1.45 12.50
CA LYS A 68 12.43 2.06 13.36
C LYS A 68 12.87 3.43 12.84
N ALA A 69 12.88 3.62 11.52
CA ALA A 69 13.20 4.90 10.89
C ALA A 69 12.01 5.89 10.85
N GLY A 70 10.84 5.53 11.37
CA GLY A 70 9.66 6.40 11.44
C GLY A 70 8.79 6.43 10.17
N LEU A 71 9.03 5.54 9.21
CA LEU A 71 8.19 5.41 8.02
C LEU A 71 6.93 4.60 8.34
N LEU A 72 5.82 4.97 7.68
CA LEU A 72 4.59 4.18 7.74
C LEU A 72 4.71 2.96 6.82
N VAL A 73 4.35 1.79 7.34
CA VAL A 73 4.53 0.52 6.64
C VAL A 73 3.20 -0.08 6.22
N GLY A 74 3.11 -0.47 4.96
CA GLY A 74 2.10 -1.36 4.41
C GLY A 74 2.75 -2.59 3.77
N SER A 75 1.96 -3.61 3.53
CA SER A 75 2.44 -4.86 2.93
C SER A 75 1.64 -5.22 1.69
N TYR A 76 2.28 -5.83 0.71
CA TYR A 76 1.60 -6.32 -0.47
C TYR A 76 1.80 -7.81 -0.73
N HIS A 77 0.81 -8.38 -1.40
CA HIS A 77 0.78 -9.75 -1.91
C HIS A 77 0.71 -9.73 -3.43
N LEU A 78 1.69 -10.33 -4.09
CA LEU A 78 1.63 -10.52 -5.53
C LEU A 78 0.75 -11.73 -5.87
N TYR A 79 -0.36 -11.44 -6.55
CA TYR A 79 -1.37 -12.44 -6.91
C TYR A 79 -0.87 -13.41 -7.97
N SER A 80 -1.20 -14.69 -7.81
CA SER A 80 -0.97 -15.74 -8.80
C SER A 80 -2.30 -16.30 -9.31
N SER A 81 -2.49 -16.31 -10.63
CA SER A 81 -3.68 -16.88 -11.26
C SER A 81 -3.75 -18.42 -11.20
N LYS A 82 -2.64 -19.06 -10.86
CA LYS A 82 -2.50 -20.55 -10.89
C LYS A 82 -3.07 -21.25 -9.65
N THR A 83 -3.45 -20.49 -8.61
CA THR A 83 -3.76 -21.05 -7.29
C THR A 83 -5.04 -20.47 -6.72
N THR A 84 -5.57 -21.06 -5.64
CA THR A 84 -6.82 -20.61 -5.02
C THR A 84 -6.60 -19.36 -4.15
N ALA A 85 -7.66 -18.59 -3.94
CA ALA A 85 -7.64 -17.43 -3.05
C ALA A 85 -7.31 -17.82 -1.60
N TYR A 86 -7.82 -18.95 -1.12
CA TYR A 86 -7.58 -19.43 0.25
C TYR A 86 -6.12 -19.76 0.50
N GLN A 87 -5.47 -20.44 -0.45
CA GLN A 87 -4.05 -20.77 -0.34
C GLN A 87 -3.17 -19.53 -0.32
N GLN A 88 -3.43 -18.57 -1.22
CA GLN A 88 -2.71 -17.30 -1.27
C GLN A 88 -2.92 -16.48 -0.02
N PHE A 89 -4.16 -16.37 0.45
CA PHE A 89 -4.49 -15.71 1.70
C PHE A 89 -3.77 -16.34 2.90
N GLY A 90 -3.74 -17.67 2.97
CA GLY A 90 -3.00 -18.39 4.01
C GLY A 90 -1.51 -18.05 4.05
N ASN A 91 -0.87 -17.93 2.86
CA ASN A 91 0.51 -17.49 2.74
C ASN A 91 0.69 -16.05 3.25
N PHE A 92 -0.16 -15.12 2.80
CA PHE A 92 -0.11 -13.71 3.21
C PHE A 92 -0.31 -13.54 4.73
N LYS A 93 -1.34 -14.16 5.29
CA LYS A 93 -1.68 -14.09 6.73
C LYS A 93 -0.58 -14.62 7.63
N LYS A 94 0.18 -15.62 7.20
CA LYS A 94 1.34 -16.16 7.96
C LYS A 94 2.40 -15.07 8.15
N MET A 95 2.66 -14.26 7.14
CA MET A 95 3.71 -13.26 7.14
C MET A 95 3.25 -11.92 7.72
N VAL A 96 2.07 -11.45 7.34
CA VAL A 96 1.60 -10.08 7.62
C VAL A 96 0.72 -10.06 8.85
N LYS A 97 1.20 -9.43 9.91
CA LYS A 97 0.46 -9.28 11.17
C LYS A 97 -0.24 -7.91 11.20
N LYS A 98 -1.55 -7.88 11.40
CA LYS A 98 -2.37 -6.66 11.43
C LYS A 98 -1.76 -5.55 12.32
N LYS A 99 -1.26 -5.90 13.51
CA LYS A 99 -0.65 -4.97 14.46
C LYS A 99 0.65 -4.30 13.96
N GLU A 100 1.26 -4.85 12.93
CA GLU A 100 2.49 -4.35 12.34
C GLU A 100 2.24 -3.47 11.11
N GLN A 101 0.96 -3.31 10.72
CA GLN A 101 0.57 -2.52 9.56
C GLN A 101 0.10 -1.13 9.97
N ASP A 102 0.69 -0.11 9.36
CA ASP A 102 0.25 1.29 9.48
C ASP A 102 -0.67 1.68 8.33
N LEU A 103 -0.57 0.98 7.19
CA LEU A 103 -1.32 1.20 5.96
C LEU A 103 -2.15 -0.03 5.61
N VAL A 104 -3.24 0.19 4.87
CA VAL A 104 -4.09 -0.89 4.36
C VAL A 104 -3.27 -1.86 3.50
N PRO A 105 -3.52 -3.17 3.58
CA PRO A 105 -2.80 -4.13 2.75
C PRO A 105 -3.09 -3.92 1.27
N VAL A 106 -2.15 -4.32 0.41
CA VAL A 106 -2.27 -4.22 -1.04
C VAL A 106 -2.34 -5.62 -1.65
N LEU A 107 -3.32 -5.81 -2.53
CA LEU A 107 -3.35 -6.93 -3.47
C LEU A 107 -2.80 -6.45 -4.80
N ASP A 108 -1.65 -7.00 -5.18
CA ASP A 108 -0.92 -6.67 -6.38
C ASP A 108 -1.33 -7.62 -7.52
N ILE A 109 -1.96 -7.07 -8.55
CA ILE A 109 -2.55 -7.80 -9.66
C ILE A 109 -1.91 -7.36 -10.96
N GLU A 110 -1.01 -8.19 -11.46
CA GLU A 110 -0.27 -7.95 -12.69
C GLU A 110 -0.62 -9.00 -13.76
N GLY A 111 -0.20 -8.69 -15.00
CA GLY A 111 -0.35 -9.61 -16.11
C GLY A 111 -1.72 -9.60 -16.78
N HIS A 112 -1.80 -10.34 -17.88
CA HIS A 112 -2.99 -10.44 -18.74
C HIS A 112 -3.69 -11.76 -18.48
N HIS A 113 -4.45 -11.81 -17.39
CA HIS A 113 -5.31 -12.94 -17.13
C HIS A 113 -6.76 -12.51 -17.32
N SER A 114 -7.56 -13.36 -17.90
CA SER A 114 -8.97 -13.09 -18.15
C SER A 114 -9.84 -14.28 -17.76
N GLY A 115 -11.14 -14.04 -17.72
CA GLY A 115 -12.12 -15.07 -17.45
C GLY A 115 -12.79 -14.93 -16.07
N ARG A 116 -13.99 -15.50 -16.00
CA ARG A 116 -14.85 -15.42 -14.80
C ARG A 116 -14.19 -16.04 -13.55
N LEU A 117 -13.50 -17.17 -13.72
CA LEU A 117 -12.84 -17.85 -12.60
C LEU A 117 -11.66 -17.03 -12.03
N TYR A 118 -10.90 -16.36 -12.92
CA TYR A 118 -9.83 -15.47 -12.51
C TYR A 118 -10.36 -14.35 -11.60
N MET A 119 -11.37 -13.61 -12.07
CA MET A 119 -11.95 -12.52 -11.29
C MET A 119 -12.66 -13.01 -10.02
N ALA A 120 -13.31 -14.18 -10.03
CA ALA A 120 -13.90 -14.75 -8.84
C ALA A 120 -12.84 -15.07 -7.76
N ARG A 121 -11.65 -15.52 -8.15
CA ARG A 121 -10.53 -15.75 -7.21
C ARG A 121 -9.97 -14.44 -6.67
N VAL A 122 -9.84 -13.41 -7.51
CA VAL A 122 -9.44 -12.06 -7.07
C VAL A 122 -10.42 -11.52 -6.06
N ASP A 123 -11.72 -11.58 -6.36
CA ASP A 123 -12.77 -11.11 -5.46
C ASP A 123 -12.73 -11.83 -4.11
N LYS A 124 -12.60 -13.15 -4.14
CA LYS A 124 -12.51 -13.95 -2.91
C LYS A 124 -11.28 -13.59 -2.08
N LEU A 125 -10.14 -13.32 -2.71
CA LEU A 125 -8.92 -12.93 -1.99
C LEU A 125 -9.09 -11.54 -1.35
N LEU A 126 -9.71 -10.59 -2.07
CA LEU A 126 -10.05 -9.27 -1.52
C LEU A 126 -10.99 -9.38 -0.30
N GLU A 127 -12.02 -10.24 -0.37
CA GLU A 127 -12.94 -10.51 0.75
C GLU A 127 -12.20 -11.08 1.97
N LEU A 128 -11.33 -12.08 1.76
CA LEU A 128 -10.55 -12.70 2.83
C LEU A 128 -9.59 -11.70 3.50
N MET A 129 -8.96 -10.84 2.71
CA MET A 129 -8.10 -9.77 3.24
C MET A 129 -8.93 -8.73 4.01
N GLU A 130 -10.08 -8.29 3.48
CA GLU A 130 -10.97 -7.34 4.18
C GLU A 130 -11.45 -7.91 5.53
N ALA A 131 -11.85 -9.17 5.57
CA ALA A 131 -12.31 -9.86 6.79
C ALA A 131 -11.21 -9.94 7.86
N GLU A 132 -9.97 -10.28 7.49
CA GLU A 132 -8.86 -10.42 8.43
C GLU A 132 -8.37 -9.07 8.97
N TYR A 133 -8.17 -8.12 8.07
CA TYR A 133 -7.57 -6.84 8.45
C TYR A 133 -8.61 -5.81 8.92
N GLY A 134 -9.90 -6.07 8.68
CA GLY A 134 -11.00 -5.18 9.07
C GLY A 134 -11.05 -3.88 8.26
N VAL A 135 -10.38 -3.87 7.11
CA VAL A 135 -10.34 -2.75 6.15
C VAL A 135 -10.25 -3.31 4.74
N ARG A 136 -10.78 -2.57 3.78
CA ARG A 136 -10.62 -2.95 2.37
C ARG A 136 -9.17 -2.84 1.96
N PRO A 137 -8.59 -3.88 1.35
CA PRO A 137 -7.28 -3.77 0.74
C PRO A 137 -7.31 -2.79 -0.43
N MET A 138 -6.18 -2.18 -0.71
CA MET A 138 -5.96 -1.42 -1.93
C MET A 138 -5.58 -2.37 -3.06
N ILE A 139 -6.00 -2.08 -4.28
CA ILE A 139 -5.66 -2.87 -5.47
C ILE A 139 -4.54 -2.16 -6.22
N TYR A 140 -3.36 -2.80 -6.31
CA TYR A 140 -2.30 -2.36 -7.22
C TYR A 140 -2.47 -3.07 -8.57
N THR A 141 -2.32 -2.28 -9.63
CA THR A 141 -2.35 -2.81 -11.00
C THR A 141 -1.87 -1.76 -12.02
N SER A 142 -1.60 -2.19 -13.26
CA SER A 142 -1.36 -1.25 -14.35
C SER A 142 -2.67 -0.57 -14.82
N GLU A 143 -2.54 0.61 -15.42
CA GLU A 143 -3.70 1.30 -16.02
C GLU A 143 -4.44 0.42 -17.05
N ARG A 144 -3.73 -0.42 -17.78
CA ARG A 144 -4.32 -1.36 -18.75
C ARG A 144 -5.19 -2.41 -18.06
N VAL A 145 -4.67 -3.07 -17.03
CA VAL A 145 -5.42 -4.10 -16.27
C VAL A 145 -6.61 -3.48 -15.55
N TYR A 146 -6.46 -2.25 -15.01
CA TYR A 146 -7.59 -1.51 -14.44
C TYR A 146 -8.73 -1.35 -15.45
N LYS A 147 -8.45 -0.89 -16.68
CA LYS A 147 -9.47 -0.70 -17.72
C LYS A 147 -10.16 -1.99 -18.11
N THR A 148 -9.44 -3.11 -18.10
CA THR A 148 -9.98 -4.41 -18.47
C THR A 148 -10.87 -5.01 -17.37
N HIS A 149 -10.51 -4.85 -16.09
CA HIS A 149 -11.13 -5.64 -15.01
C HIS A 149 -11.80 -4.81 -13.91
N PHE A 150 -11.34 -3.59 -13.66
CA PHE A 150 -11.70 -2.84 -12.46
C PHE A 150 -12.48 -1.54 -12.69
N ALA A 151 -12.73 -1.16 -13.94
CA ALA A 151 -13.45 0.07 -14.28
C ALA A 151 -14.94 0.07 -13.89
N GLY A 152 -15.51 -1.10 -13.60
CA GLY A 152 -16.93 -1.27 -13.26
C GLY A 152 -17.29 -0.78 -11.85
N LYS A 153 -18.59 -0.50 -11.64
CA LYS A 153 -19.16 -0.02 -10.35
C LYS A 153 -18.84 -0.93 -9.15
N LYS A 154 -18.69 -2.24 -9.38
CA LYS A 154 -18.35 -3.24 -8.37
C LYS A 154 -17.11 -2.87 -7.57
N TYR A 155 -16.11 -2.31 -8.24
CA TYR A 155 -14.82 -1.96 -7.64
C TYR A 155 -14.71 -0.49 -7.22
N ALA A 156 -15.77 0.30 -7.37
CA ALA A 156 -15.78 1.72 -7.01
C ALA A 156 -15.45 1.97 -5.52
N LYS A 157 -15.70 0.98 -4.66
CA LYS A 157 -15.44 1.03 -3.22
C LYS A 157 -13.96 0.84 -2.84
N TYR A 158 -13.10 0.40 -3.75
CA TYR A 158 -11.68 0.16 -3.48
C TYR A 158 -10.82 1.38 -3.82
N HIS A 159 -9.74 1.57 -3.08
CA HIS A 159 -8.64 2.42 -3.47
C HIS A 159 -7.79 1.71 -4.52
N PHE A 160 -7.26 2.48 -5.47
CA PHE A 160 -6.39 1.94 -6.52
C PHE A 160 -5.00 2.57 -6.44
N PHE A 161 -4.02 1.73 -6.59
CA PHE A 161 -2.62 2.05 -6.74
C PHE A 161 -2.23 1.68 -8.18
N ILE A 162 -2.08 2.69 -9.04
CA ILE A 162 -1.93 2.49 -10.48
C ILE A 162 -0.48 2.71 -10.90
N ALA A 163 0.09 1.72 -11.59
CA ALA A 163 1.36 1.86 -12.29
C ALA A 163 1.15 2.45 -13.69
N ASN A 164 1.86 3.54 -13.98
CA ASN A 164 2.01 4.10 -15.32
C ASN A 164 3.26 4.98 -15.35
N TYR A 165 4.32 4.51 -16.01
CA TYR A 165 5.63 5.17 -16.04
C TYR A 165 5.76 6.21 -17.16
N ARG A 166 4.77 6.31 -18.05
CA ARG A 166 4.84 7.20 -19.23
C ARG A 166 4.11 8.54 -18.99
N ARG A 167 3.01 8.50 -18.25
CA ARG A 167 2.14 9.66 -18.02
C ARG A 167 1.27 9.48 -16.78
N THR A 168 0.68 10.57 -16.31
CA THR A 168 -0.34 10.51 -15.26
C THR A 168 -1.48 9.58 -15.68
N PRO A 169 -1.92 8.64 -14.81
CA PRO A 169 -3.01 7.73 -15.14
C PRO A 169 -4.29 8.49 -15.52
N SER A 170 -4.95 8.03 -16.59
CA SER A 170 -6.24 8.57 -17.05
C SER A 170 -7.45 7.89 -16.41
N VAL A 171 -7.21 7.01 -15.44
CA VAL A 171 -8.21 6.28 -14.67
C VAL A 171 -8.25 6.76 -13.22
N ARG A 172 -9.25 6.33 -12.46
CA ARG A 172 -9.33 6.63 -11.02
C ARG A 172 -8.19 5.96 -10.26
N TYR A 173 -7.47 6.72 -9.43
CA TYR A 173 -6.41 6.21 -8.56
C TYR A 173 -6.30 7.01 -7.25
N THR A 174 -5.78 6.37 -6.24
CA THR A 174 -5.39 6.95 -4.96
C THR A 174 -3.88 7.17 -4.92
N LEU A 175 -3.13 6.13 -5.28
CA LEU A 175 -1.67 6.16 -5.46
C LEU A 175 -1.31 5.92 -6.93
N TRP A 176 -0.24 6.56 -7.36
CA TRP A 176 0.38 6.38 -8.66
C TRP A 176 1.85 6.03 -8.49
N GLN A 177 2.23 4.83 -8.95
CA GLN A 177 3.62 4.45 -9.15
C GLN A 177 4.07 5.04 -10.49
N TYR A 178 4.86 6.10 -10.41
CA TYR A 178 5.18 6.89 -11.60
C TYR A 178 6.57 6.59 -12.16
N THR A 179 7.40 5.84 -11.44
CA THR A 179 8.69 5.35 -11.93
C THR A 179 9.08 4.07 -11.21
N GLU A 180 9.75 3.17 -11.94
CA GLU A 180 10.41 1.96 -11.44
C GLU A 180 11.94 2.11 -11.41
N THR A 181 12.45 3.26 -11.87
CA THR A 181 13.88 3.57 -11.96
C THR A 181 14.29 4.73 -11.05
N GLY A 182 13.55 4.93 -9.96
CA GLY A 182 13.83 5.96 -8.99
C GLY A 182 15.13 5.70 -8.21
N HIS A 183 15.73 6.76 -7.70
CA HIS A 183 16.89 6.69 -6.82
C HIS A 183 16.54 7.29 -5.46
N VAL A 184 16.83 6.55 -4.38
CA VAL A 184 16.61 6.99 -3.00
C VAL A 184 17.87 6.70 -2.19
N SER A 185 18.35 7.69 -1.46
CA SER A 185 19.52 7.51 -0.58
C SER A 185 19.26 6.40 0.42
N GLY A 186 20.17 5.44 0.53
CA GLY A 186 20.01 4.27 1.40
C GLY A 186 19.51 3.02 0.69
N ILE A 187 19.12 3.12 -0.58
CA ILE A 187 18.79 1.99 -1.46
C ILE A 187 19.82 1.90 -2.57
N ARG A 188 20.35 0.69 -2.79
CA ARG A 188 21.27 0.43 -3.90
C ARG A 188 20.47 0.07 -5.15
N GLY A 189 20.73 0.77 -6.27
CA GLY A 189 20.02 0.55 -7.53
C GLY A 189 18.68 1.30 -7.59
N TYR A 190 17.75 0.76 -8.36
CA TYR A 190 16.45 1.36 -8.61
C TYR A 190 15.41 0.99 -7.58
N VAL A 191 14.46 1.89 -7.37
CA VAL A 191 13.30 1.69 -6.50
C VAL A 191 12.06 2.37 -7.10
N ASP A 192 10.93 1.74 -6.91
CA ASP A 192 9.63 2.27 -7.29
C ASP A 192 9.26 3.47 -6.42
N ILE A 193 8.83 4.57 -7.05
CA ILE A 193 8.42 5.78 -6.32
C ILE A 193 6.96 6.10 -6.62
N ASN A 194 6.25 6.45 -5.55
CA ASN A 194 4.81 6.61 -5.53
C ASN A 194 4.40 8.00 -5.04
N ARG A 195 3.30 8.50 -5.58
CA ARG A 195 2.67 9.74 -5.12
C ARG A 195 1.16 9.62 -5.07
N PHE A 196 0.53 10.44 -4.24
CA PHE A 196 -0.92 10.53 -4.19
C PHE A 196 -1.51 11.29 -5.38
N HIS A 197 -2.72 10.90 -5.75
CA HIS A 197 -3.58 11.79 -6.51
C HIS A 197 -3.91 13.02 -5.64
N ARG A 198 -4.05 14.20 -6.26
CA ARG A 198 -4.26 15.48 -5.54
C ARG A 198 -5.44 15.51 -4.54
N LYS A 199 -6.43 14.63 -4.71
CA LYS A 199 -7.60 14.49 -3.84
C LYS A 199 -7.41 13.50 -2.69
N HIS A 200 -6.27 12.85 -2.61
CA HIS A 200 -5.97 11.78 -1.66
C HIS A 200 -4.71 12.06 -0.86
N SER A 201 -4.63 11.44 0.31
CA SER A 201 -3.53 11.59 1.24
C SER A 201 -3.25 10.31 2.01
N LEU A 202 -2.28 10.34 2.90
CA LEU A 202 -1.98 9.22 3.81
C LEU A 202 -3.19 8.78 4.65
N SER A 203 -4.10 9.70 4.99
CA SER A 203 -5.30 9.36 5.77
C SER A 203 -6.21 8.36 5.08
N ASP A 204 -6.26 8.38 3.73
CA ASP A 204 -7.13 7.50 2.95
C ASP A 204 -6.66 6.03 2.95
N ILE A 205 -5.38 5.81 3.22
CA ILE A 205 -4.77 4.47 3.18
C ILE A 205 -4.24 4.01 4.55
N ARG A 206 -4.53 4.74 5.64
CA ARG A 206 -4.14 4.33 6.98
C ARG A 206 -5.02 3.23 7.54
N MET A 207 -4.39 2.31 8.26
CA MET A 207 -5.13 1.38 9.14
C MET A 207 -5.86 2.16 10.23
N PRO A 208 -7.12 1.80 10.55
CA PRO A 208 -7.83 2.38 11.69
C PRO A 208 -7.05 2.12 12.98
N ARG A 209 -6.86 3.17 13.77
CA ARG A 209 -6.30 2.99 15.12
C ARG A 209 -7.38 2.39 16.02
N PRO A 210 -7.05 1.45 16.91
CA PRO A 210 -7.97 1.01 17.92
C PRO A 210 -8.41 2.23 18.75
N LYS A 211 -9.72 2.39 18.93
CA LYS A 211 -10.24 3.44 19.84
C LYS A 211 -9.63 3.18 21.21
N LYS A 212 -8.94 4.18 21.79
CA LYS A 212 -8.53 4.14 23.21
C LYS A 212 -9.81 3.89 24.01
N LYS A 213 -9.88 2.78 24.74
CA LYS A 213 -10.91 2.61 25.76
C LYS A 213 -10.80 3.81 26.69
N LYS A 214 -11.86 4.61 26.82
CA LYS A 214 -11.95 5.60 27.90
C LYS A 214 -11.76 4.81 29.19
N SER A 215 -10.74 5.10 29.97
CA SER A 215 -10.63 4.61 31.32
C SER A 215 -11.91 5.04 32.04
N ALA A 216 -12.72 4.08 32.48
CA ALA A 216 -13.78 4.36 33.44
C ALA A 216 -13.04 4.87 34.71
N THR A 217 -13.12 6.15 34.94
CA THR A 217 -12.81 6.74 36.24
C THR A 217 -13.89 6.23 37.14
N GLU A 218 -13.58 5.21 37.94
CA GLU A 218 -14.34 4.87 39.12
C GLU A 218 -14.29 6.08 40.07
N GLY A 219 -15.40 6.79 40.14
CA GLY A 219 -15.69 7.71 41.19
C GLY A 219 -16.37 6.93 42.32
N GLU A 220 -15.59 6.37 43.22
CA GLU A 220 -16.09 6.03 44.54
C GLU A 220 -16.15 7.31 45.38
N LYS A 221 -17.35 7.60 45.80
CA LYS A 221 -17.63 8.31 47.09
C LYS A 221 -18.66 7.48 47.81
#